data_07b5b8c63840fb9d3781dd15f4ff5170
#
_entry.id   07b5b8c63840fb9d3781dd15f4ff5170
#
_cell.length_a   1.000
_cell.length_b   1.000
_cell.length_c   1.000
_cell.angle_alpha   90.00
_cell.angle_beta   90.00
_cell.angle_gamma   90.00
#
_symmetry.space_group_name_H-M   'P 1'
#
loop_
_entity.id
_entity.type
_entity.pdbx_description
1 polymer ?
#
loop_
_entity_poly.entity_id
_entity_poly.type
_entity_poly.pdbx_seq_one_letter_code
_entity_poly.pdbx_strand_id
1 'polypeptide(L)'
;GRSDATLNPGGVRIGTAEIYRQVENIDFVKESLVVGQNWRDDVRIILFVVLNKKKKLNKKDIDFINNQIRKGSSPKHVPYKIIETPEIPRTKSGKIVEIAVKKAIHGEKIENLNALANPNALNFFRKLYNNNLINE
;
A
#
# COMPACT_ATOMS: atom_id res chain seq x y z
N GLY A 1 10.29 -0.61 -13.97
CA GLY A 1 9.38 -1.51 -13.34
C GLY A 1 9.55 -1.61 -11.84
N ARG A 2 8.58 -2.19 -11.21
CA ARG A 2 8.63 -2.42 -9.77
C ARG A 2 9.42 -3.65 -9.45
N SER A 3 10.17 -3.57 -8.36
CA SER A 3 10.78 -4.75 -7.79
C SER A 3 9.69 -5.56 -7.09
N ASP A 4 9.70 -6.88 -7.27
CA ASP A 4 8.81 -7.73 -6.52
C ASP A 4 9.37 -7.88 -5.11
N ALA A 5 8.67 -7.32 -4.14
CA ALA A 5 9.04 -7.48 -2.74
C ALA A 5 8.33 -8.69 -2.17
N THR A 6 8.98 -9.39 -1.25
CA THR A 6 8.42 -10.55 -0.59
C THR A 6 8.01 -10.19 0.83
N LEU A 7 6.77 -10.50 1.18
CA LEU A 7 6.24 -10.35 2.53
C LEU A 7 5.94 -11.73 3.10
N ASN A 8 5.93 -11.86 4.42
CA ASN A 8 5.72 -13.15 5.06
C ASN A 8 4.65 -13.09 6.15
N PRO A 9 3.41 -12.66 5.80
CA PRO A 9 2.32 -12.62 6.79
C PRO A 9 1.99 -14.01 7.29
N GLY A 10 2.01 -14.19 8.62
CA GLY A 10 1.76 -15.49 9.23
C GLY A 10 2.74 -16.55 8.80
N GLY A 11 3.94 -16.16 8.36
CA GLY A 11 4.96 -17.10 7.89
C GLY A 11 4.78 -17.55 6.45
N VAL A 12 3.72 -17.12 5.76
CA VAL A 12 3.46 -17.47 4.36
C VAL A 12 4.15 -16.46 3.43
N ARG A 13 4.95 -16.96 2.50
CA ARG A 13 5.66 -16.09 1.56
C ARG A 13 4.71 -15.54 0.49
N ILE A 14 4.58 -14.22 0.43
CA ILE A 14 3.71 -13.52 -0.52
C ILE A 14 4.53 -12.52 -1.34
N GLY A 15 4.49 -12.67 -2.66
CA GLY A 15 5.11 -11.70 -3.57
C GLY A 15 4.14 -10.56 -3.84
N THR A 16 4.60 -9.31 -3.70
CA THR A 16 3.72 -8.15 -3.90
C THR A 16 3.30 -7.96 -5.35
N ALA A 17 4.09 -8.47 -6.31
CA ALA A 17 3.77 -8.33 -7.73
C ALA A 17 2.39 -8.89 -8.09
N GLU A 18 1.98 -9.99 -7.47
CA GLU A 18 0.67 -10.58 -7.71
C GLU A 18 -0.45 -9.64 -7.25
N ILE A 19 -0.26 -8.99 -6.11
CA ILE A 19 -1.25 -8.05 -5.59
C ILE A 19 -1.38 -6.86 -6.54
N TYR A 20 -0.26 -6.29 -6.97
CA TYR A 20 -0.26 -5.18 -7.91
C TYR A 20 -0.96 -5.55 -9.21
N ARG A 21 -0.69 -6.74 -9.74
CA ARG A 21 -1.28 -7.19 -10.99
C ARG A 21 -2.80 -7.21 -10.92
N GLN A 22 -3.35 -7.73 -9.82
CA GLN A 22 -4.79 -7.81 -9.65
C GLN A 22 -5.42 -6.43 -9.46
N VAL A 23 -4.79 -5.57 -8.68
CA VAL A 23 -5.32 -4.24 -8.37
C VAL A 23 -5.25 -3.31 -9.59
N GLU A 24 -4.22 -3.43 -10.41
CA GLU A 24 -4.05 -2.61 -11.60
C GLU A 24 -5.15 -2.83 -12.65
N ASN A 25 -5.83 -3.96 -12.59
CA ASN A 25 -6.94 -4.26 -13.50
C ASN A 25 -8.28 -3.69 -13.04
N ILE A 26 -8.33 -3.04 -11.90
CA ILE A 26 -9.57 -2.48 -11.36
C ILE A 26 -9.77 -1.06 -11.89
N ASP A 27 -10.86 -0.83 -12.61
CA ASP A 27 -11.11 0.42 -13.32
C ASP A 27 -11.07 1.68 -12.44
N PHE A 28 -11.60 1.59 -11.22
CA PHE A 28 -11.65 2.77 -10.35
C PHE A 28 -10.38 3.03 -9.55
N VAL A 29 -9.39 2.16 -9.65
CA VAL A 29 -8.09 2.35 -8.98
C VAL A 29 -7.12 2.99 -9.95
N LYS A 30 -6.65 4.19 -9.61
CA LYS A 30 -5.68 4.92 -10.43
C LYS A 30 -4.27 4.47 -10.15
N GLU A 31 -3.91 4.33 -8.86
CA GLU A 31 -2.59 3.91 -8.41
C GLU A 31 -2.72 3.07 -7.17
N SER A 32 -1.72 2.24 -6.91
CA SER A 32 -1.72 1.37 -5.73
C SER A 32 -0.30 1.24 -5.17
N LEU A 33 -0.23 0.92 -3.88
CA LEU A 33 1.04 0.69 -3.21
C LEU A 33 0.83 -0.34 -2.10
N VAL A 34 1.68 -1.36 -2.07
CA VAL A 34 1.60 -2.45 -1.09
C VAL A 34 2.81 -2.36 -0.15
N VAL A 35 2.56 -2.38 1.15
CA VAL A 35 3.64 -2.44 2.14
C VAL A 35 3.31 -3.49 3.19
N GLY A 36 4.36 -4.03 3.80
CA GLY A 36 4.21 -4.90 4.96
C GLY A 36 4.32 -4.07 6.24
N GLN A 37 3.30 -4.12 7.07
CA GLN A 37 3.31 -3.48 8.37
C GLN A 37 3.73 -4.49 9.42
N ASN A 38 4.75 -4.15 10.22
CA ASN A 38 5.15 -4.97 11.35
C ASN A 38 4.08 -4.84 12.43
N TRP A 39 3.56 -5.99 12.89
CA TRP A 39 2.45 -6.01 13.85
C TRP A 39 2.55 -7.23 14.74
N ARG A 40 2.74 -7.02 16.04
CA ARG A 40 2.75 -8.09 17.06
C ARG A 40 3.60 -9.30 16.65
N ASP A 41 4.89 -9.06 16.36
CA ASP A 41 5.87 -10.08 15.95
C ASP A 41 5.52 -10.78 14.62
N ASP A 42 4.67 -10.17 13.82
CA ASP A 42 4.29 -10.67 12.51
C ASP A 42 4.30 -9.51 11.51
N VAL A 43 3.88 -9.80 10.29
CA VAL A 43 3.74 -8.79 9.24
C VAL A 43 2.33 -8.91 8.68
N ARG A 44 1.68 -7.78 8.45
CA ARG A 44 0.39 -7.79 7.77
C ARG A 44 0.46 -6.90 6.52
N ILE A 45 -0.29 -7.28 5.51
CA ILE A 45 -0.29 -6.58 4.23
C ILE A 45 -1.22 -5.39 4.30
N ILE A 46 -0.70 -4.21 3.97
CA ILE A 46 -1.51 -2.99 3.86
C ILE A 46 -1.48 -2.53 2.40
N LEU A 47 -2.65 -2.34 1.82
CA LEU A 47 -2.80 -1.85 0.46
C LEU A 47 -3.31 -0.41 0.49
N PHE A 48 -2.54 0.48 -0.12
CA PHE A 48 -2.95 1.88 -0.31
C PHE A 48 -3.39 2.06 -1.75
N VAL A 49 -4.52 2.73 -1.96
CA VAL A 49 -5.06 2.97 -3.30
C VAL A 49 -5.36 4.45 -3.50
N VAL A 50 -5.02 4.94 -4.69
CA VAL A 50 -5.45 6.25 -5.17
C VAL A 50 -6.59 5.97 -6.15
N LEU A 51 -7.75 6.53 -5.87
CA LEU A 51 -8.92 6.29 -6.70
C LEU A 51 -9.04 7.33 -7.82
N ASN A 52 -9.78 6.98 -8.84
CA ASN A 52 -10.07 7.89 -9.93
C ASN A 52 -10.86 9.10 -9.40
N LYS A 53 -10.76 10.19 -10.15
CA LYS A 53 -11.32 11.49 -9.79
C LYS A 53 -12.74 11.39 -9.23
N LYS A 54 -12.99 12.02 -8.09
CA LYS A 54 -14.30 12.09 -7.41
C LYS A 54 -14.83 10.76 -6.86
N LYS A 55 -14.06 9.69 -6.95
CA LYS A 55 -14.42 8.41 -6.35
C LYS A 55 -13.91 8.36 -4.92
N LYS A 56 -14.73 7.88 -4.01
CA LYS A 56 -14.31 7.62 -2.62
C LYS A 56 -14.46 6.16 -2.30
N LEU A 57 -13.50 5.62 -1.56
CA LEU A 57 -13.50 4.22 -1.19
C LEU A 57 -14.60 3.93 -0.19
N ASN A 58 -15.44 2.93 -0.48
CA ASN A 58 -16.48 2.48 0.43
C ASN A 58 -16.34 0.98 0.63
N LYS A 59 -17.16 0.41 1.53
CA LYS A 59 -17.09 -1.00 1.86
C LYS A 59 -17.29 -1.90 0.64
N LYS A 60 -18.19 -1.53 -0.25
CA LYS A 60 -18.46 -2.28 -1.47
C LYS A 60 -17.22 -2.35 -2.36
N ASP A 61 -16.51 -1.23 -2.47
CA ASP A 61 -15.26 -1.17 -3.24
C ASP A 61 -14.17 -2.04 -2.60
N ILE A 62 -14.07 -2.00 -1.28
CA ILE A 62 -13.10 -2.81 -0.54
C ILE A 62 -13.37 -4.29 -0.78
N ASP A 63 -14.63 -4.70 -0.69
CA ASP A 63 -15.02 -6.09 -0.93
C ASP A 63 -14.70 -6.51 -2.37
N PHE A 64 -14.93 -5.62 -3.33
CA PHE A 64 -14.61 -5.87 -4.74
C PHE A 64 -13.11 -6.09 -4.93
N ILE A 65 -12.29 -5.23 -4.35
CA ILE A 65 -10.83 -5.33 -4.44
C ILE A 65 -10.35 -6.65 -3.82
N ASN A 66 -10.84 -6.96 -2.62
CA ASN A 66 -10.46 -8.20 -1.93
C ASN A 66 -10.86 -9.44 -2.73
N ASN A 67 -12.06 -9.45 -3.31
CA ASN A 67 -12.49 -10.55 -4.14
C ASN A 67 -11.65 -10.71 -5.40
N GLN A 68 -11.27 -9.60 -6.01
CA GLN A 68 -10.42 -9.62 -7.19
C GLN A 68 -9.06 -10.22 -6.88
N ILE A 69 -8.46 -9.85 -5.75
CA ILE A 69 -7.17 -10.38 -5.33
C ILE A 69 -7.30 -11.88 -5.02
N ARG A 70 -8.32 -12.26 -4.27
CA ARG A 70 -8.53 -13.65 -3.87
C ARG A 70 -8.72 -14.56 -5.08
N LYS A 71 -9.54 -14.13 -6.04
CA LYS A 71 -9.82 -14.93 -7.25
C LYS A 71 -8.63 -15.02 -8.19
N GLY A 72 -7.89 -13.91 -8.34
CA GLY A 72 -6.77 -13.85 -9.27
C GLY A 72 -5.47 -14.41 -8.70
N SER A 73 -5.35 -14.50 -7.38
CA SER A 73 -4.15 -14.99 -6.73
C SER A 73 -4.50 -16.06 -5.70
N SER A 74 -4.73 -15.64 -4.44
CA SER A 74 -5.14 -16.57 -3.38
C SER A 74 -5.71 -15.78 -2.21
N PRO A 75 -6.40 -16.47 -1.26
CA PRO A 75 -6.84 -15.83 -0.03
C PRO A 75 -5.69 -15.25 0.80
N LYS A 76 -4.49 -15.82 0.70
CA LYS A 76 -3.32 -15.35 1.44
C LYS A 76 -2.77 -14.02 0.93
N HIS A 77 -3.12 -13.65 -0.31
CA HIS A 77 -2.70 -12.36 -0.90
C HIS A 77 -3.64 -11.22 -0.53
N VAL A 78 -4.80 -11.51 0.06
CA VAL A 78 -5.77 -10.48 0.44
C VAL A 78 -5.17 -9.61 1.55
N PRO A 79 -5.14 -8.27 1.37
CA PRO A 79 -4.55 -7.40 2.39
C PRO A 79 -5.38 -7.38 3.66
N TYR A 80 -4.70 -7.15 4.79
CA TYR A 80 -5.37 -6.95 6.06
C TYR A 80 -6.25 -5.71 6.04
N LYS A 81 -5.76 -4.64 5.39
CA LYS A 81 -6.45 -3.36 5.36
C LYS A 81 -6.21 -2.69 4.01
N ILE A 82 -7.24 -2.03 3.49
CA ILE A 82 -7.16 -1.20 2.29
C ILE A 82 -7.45 0.23 2.69
N ILE A 83 -6.54 1.14 2.35
CA ILE A 83 -6.64 2.55 2.75
C ILE A 83 -6.58 3.43 1.50
N GLU A 84 -7.58 4.28 1.35
CA GLU A 84 -7.57 5.31 0.30
C GLU A 84 -6.54 6.36 0.66
N THR A 85 -5.69 6.73 -0.30
CA THR A 85 -4.66 7.74 -0.10
C THR A 85 -4.74 8.77 -1.23
N PRO A 86 -4.45 10.06 -0.94
CA PRO A 86 -4.54 11.11 -1.97
C PRO A 86 -3.44 11.00 -3.02
N GLU A 87 -2.28 10.47 -2.65
CA GLU A 87 -1.13 10.47 -3.53
C GLU A 87 -0.11 9.44 -3.07
N ILE A 88 0.64 8.88 -4.02
CA ILE A 88 1.70 7.92 -3.72
C ILE A 88 3.05 8.58 -3.96
N PRO A 89 4.00 8.50 -2.98
CA PRO A 89 5.34 9.05 -3.16
C PRO A 89 6.09 8.36 -4.30
N ARG A 90 6.77 9.15 -5.11
CA ARG A 90 7.57 8.65 -6.23
C ARG A 90 8.93 9.33 -6.26
N THR A 91 9.93 8.64 -6.81
CA THR A 91 11.22 9.25 -7.08
C THR A 91 11.07 10.21 -8.25
N LYS A 92 12.10 11.03 -8.47
CA LYS A 92 12.12 11.97 -9.62
C LYS A 92 12.08 11.24 -10.96
N SER A 93 12.47 9.95 -10.99
CA SER A 93 12.36 9.12 -12.17
C SER A 93 11.00 8.40 -12.29
N GLY A 94 10.08 8.64 -11.37
CA GLY A 94 8.71 8.12 -11.41
C GLY A 94 8.49 6.78 -10.73
N LYS A 95 9.49 6.25 -10.04
CA LYS A 95 9.37 4.95 -9.35
C LYS A 95 8.64 5.10 -8.02
N ILE A 96 7.80 4.14 -7.68
CA ILE A 96 7.11 4.10 -6.39
C ILE A 96 8.13 3.80 -5.28
N VAL A 97 7.99 4.49 -4.15
CA VAL A 97 8.93 4.38 -3.03
C VAL A 97 8.25 3.69 -1.86
N GLU A 98 8.21 2.35 -1.91
CA GLU A 98 7.55 1.54 -0.88
C GLU A 98 8.27 1.63 0.46
N ILE A 99 9.60 1.68 0.46
CA ILE A 99 10.40 1.76 1.69
C ILE A 99 10.10 3.03 2.47
N ALA A 100 9.96 4.17 1.77
CA ALA A 100 9.66 5.43 2.43
C ALA A 100 8.28 5.40 3.10
N VAL A 101 7.28 4.81 2.43
CA VAL A 101 5.94 4.68 2.99
C VAL A 101 5.96 3.74 4.21
N LYS A 102 6.68 2.62 4.11
CA LYS A 102 6.80 1.69 5.22
C LYS A 102 7.37 2.39 6.46
N LYS A 103 8.43 3.18 6.28
CA LYS A 103 9.01 3.95 7.38
C LYS A 103 8.03 4.97 7.95
N ALA A 104 7.28 5.65 7.08
CA ALA A 104 6.32 6.65 7.51
C ALA A 104 5.24 6.07 8.41
N ILE A 105 4.68 4.90 8.04
CA ILE A 105 3.62 4.27 8.83
C ILE A 105 4.14 3.62 10.12
N HIS A 106 5.46 3.48 10.26
CA HIS A 106 6.09 2.97 11.49
C HIS A 106 6.68 4.09 12.35
N GLY A 107 6.53 5.35 11.94
CA GLY A 107 7.08 6.47 12.68
C GLY A 107 8.60 6.58 12.61
N GLU A 108 9.22 5.95 11.64
CA GLU A 108 10.68 5.95 11.49
C GLU A 108 11.15 7.14 10.65
N LYS A 109 12.41 7.51 10.83
CA LYS A 109 13.02 8.59 10.07
C LYS A 109 13.17 8.17 8.60
N ILE A 110 12.82 9.09 7.70
CA ILE A 110 12.94 8.84 6.27
C ILE A 110 14.14 9.59 5.73
N GLU A 111 15.04 8.87 5.05
CA GLU A 111 16.23 9.43 4.45
C GLU A 111 15.99 9.71 2.97
N ASN A 112 16.88 10.49 2.36
CA ASN A 112 16.88 10.75 0.92
C ASN A 112 15.58 11.41 0.40
N LEU A 113 14.98 12.29 1.20
CA LEU A 113 13.79 13.01 0.78
C LEU A 113 14.02 13.80 -0.51
N ASN A 114 15.26 14.22 -0.77
CA ASN A 114 15.61 14.96 -1.97
C ASN A 114 15.45 14.15 -3.25
N ALA A 115 15.43 12.83 -3.15
CA ALA A 115 15.24 11.95 -4.31
C ALA A 115 13.77 11.86 -4.72
N LEU A 116 12.86 12.36 -3.89
CA LEU A 116 11.44 12.29 -4.17
C LEU A 116 10.95 13.45 -4.99
N ALA A 117 10.08 13.17 -5.97
CA ALA A 117 9.42 14.19 -6.76
C ALA A 117 8.32 14.88 -5.94
N ASN A 118 7.70 14.15 -5.02
CA ASN A 118 6.57 14.63 -4.23
C ASN A 118 6.73 14.25 -2.75
N PRO A 119 7.74 14.82 -2.05
CA PRO A 119 7.99 14.43 -0.65
C PRO A 119 6.82 14.71 0.27
N ASN A 120 5.97 15.69 -0.06
CA ASN A 120 4.79 16.01 0.75
C ASN A 120 3.76 14.88 0.77
N ALA A 121 3.81 13.96 -0.19
CA ALA A 121 2.92 12.81 -0.19
C ALA A 121 3.11 11.93 1.05
N LEU A 122 4.29 11.98 1.67
CA LEU A 122 4.56 11.21 2.89
C LEU A 122 3.80 11.73 4.11
N ASN A 123 3.33 12.97 4.07
CA ASN A 123 2.62 13.55 5.22
C ASN A 123 1.35 12.79 5.57
N PHE A 124 0.64 12.28 4.57
CA PHE A 124 -0.55 11.47 4.80
C PHE A 124 -0.22 10.22 5.61
N PHE A 125 0.86 9.53 5.22
CA PHE A 125 1.27 8.28 5.88
C PHE A 125 1.78 8.52 7.29
N ARG A 126 2.49 9.64 7.51
CA ARG A 126 2.93 10.02 8.85
C ARG A 126 1.75 10.32 9.76
N LYS A 127 0.69 10.94 9.24
CA LYS A 127 -0.53 11.21 10.00
C LYS A 127 -1.24 9.92 10.39
N LEU A 128 -1.21 8.90 9.55
CA LEU A 128 -1.78 7.60 9.90
C LEU A 128 -1.11 7.03 11.13
N TYR A 129 0.21 7.14 11.22
CA TYR A 129 0.95 6.68 12.38
C TYR A 129 0.65 7.55 13.61
N ASN A 130 0.74 8.87 13.46
CA ASN A 130 0.59 9.80 14.58
C ASN A 130 -0.80 9.75 15.22
N ASN A 131 -1.81 9.45 14.43
CA ASN A 131 -3.20 9.38 14.88
C ASN A 131 -3.65 7.95 15.20
N ASN A 132 -2.72 6.97 15.20
CA ASN A 132 -2.99 5.56 15.42
C ASN A 132 -4.01 4.94 14.47
N LEU A 133 -4.24 5.55 13.32
CA LEU A 133 -5.21 5.05 12.36
C LEU A 133 -4.74 3.77 11.66
N ILE A 134 -3.42 3.61 11.54
CA ILE A 134 -2.84 2.44 10.88
C ILE A 134 -2.76 1.23 11.81
N ASN A 135 -2.88 1.44 13.11
CA ASN A 135 -2.73 0.38 14.12
C ASN A 135 -4.07 -0.23 14.56
N GLU A 136 -5.13 0.06 13.86
CA GLU A 136 -6.46 -0.48 14.17
C GLU A 136 -6.71 -1.87 13.61
#